data_73da86ad8c6d49411e5d9cea23a25c6c
#
_entry.id   73da86ad8c6d49411e5d9cea23a25c6c
#
_cell.length_a   1.000
_cell.length_b   1.000
_cell.length_c   1.000
_cell.angle_alpha   90.00
_cell.angle_beta   90.00
_cell.angle_gamma   90.00
#
_symmetry.space_group_name_H-M   'P 1'
#
loop_
_entity.id
_entity.type
_entity.pdbx_description
1 polymer ?
#
loop_
_entity_poly.entity_id
_entity_poly.type
_entity_poly.pdbx_seq_one_letter_code
_entity_poly.pdbx_strand_id
1 'polypeptide(L)'
;MYVAIYAWRVKPGHEARFREAWRRGTRHITGLYGSFGSRLHLAEDGRFYGYAEWPDKATWQAAFDAKMVYDDPEARTMFVEALEEDSRPGELIAAMEVTDDLLTLRGAGAGELRAPD
;
A
#
# COMPACT_ATOMS: atom_id res chain seq x y z
N MET A 1 -4.85 -11.42 9.76
CA MET A 1 -4.57 -10.23 8.93
C MET A 1 -3.84 -10.64 7.68
N TYR A 2 -4.15 -9.99 6.59
CA TYR A 2 -3.59 -10.27 5.28
C TYR A 2 -2.80 -9.05 4.79
N VAL A 3 -1.69 -9.26 4.08
CA VAL A 3 -0.82 -8.19 3.63
C VAL A 3 -0.61 -8.32 2.13
N ALA A 4 -0.68 -7.20 1.43
CA ALA A 4 -0.35 -7.14 0.00
C ALA A 4 0.76 -6.11 -0.22
N ILE A 5 1.74 -6.48 -1.03
CA ILE A 5 2.88 -5.62 -1.36
C ILE A 5 2.86 -5.36 -2.86
N TYR A 6 2.92 -4.08 -3.21
CA TYR A 6 2.96 -3.61 -4.59
C TYR A 6 4.24 -2.81 -4.83
N ALA A 7 4.67 -2.76 -6.08
CA ALA A 7 5.83 -1.96 -6.47
C ALA A 7 5.52 -1.12 -7.70
N TRP A 8 6.12 0.07 -7.73
CA TRP A 8 5.97 1.02 -8.84
C TRP A 8 7.30 1.67 -9.16
N ARG A 9 7.55 1.90 -10.46
CA ARG A 9 8.62 2.76 -10.91
C ARG A 9 8.06 4.12 -11.24
N VAL A 10 8.57 5.14 -10.56
CA VAL A 10 8.10 6.52 -10.69
C VAL A 10 9.08 7.30 -11.54
N LYS A 11 8.57 8.12 -12.43
CA LYS A 11 9.39 8.98 -13.30
C LYS A 11 10.24 9.93 -12.46
N PRO A 12 11.50 10.16 -12.84
CA PRO A 12 12.32 11.15 -12.15
C PRO A 12 11.63 12.52 -12.12
N GLY A 13 11.61 13.14 -10.93
CA GLY A 13 10.96 14.43 -10.74
C GLY A 13 9.46 14.35 -10.42
N HIS A 14 8.86 13.15 -10.48
CA HIS A 14 7.43 12.96 -10.21
C HIS A 14 7.15 12.35 -8.83
N GLU A 15 8.18 12.22 -7.99
CA GLU A 15 8.05 11.53 -6.71
C GLU A 15 7.04 12.18 -5.76
N ALA A 16 7.09 13.51 -5.62
CA ALA A 16 6.16 14.21 -4.75
C ALA A 16 4.71 14.07 -5.23
N ARG A 17 4.51 14.15 -6.54
CA ARG A 17 3.20 14.01 -7.16
C ARG A 17 2.65 12.58 -6.99
N PHE A 18 3.51 11.59 -7.16
CA PHE A 18 3.16 10.19 -6.92
C PHE A 18 2.74 9.97 -5.46
N ARG A 19 3.51 10.49 -4.52
CA ARG A 19 3.23 10.32 -3.09
C ARG A 19 1.89 10.96 -2.70
N GLU A 20 1.59 12.13 -3.23
CA GLU A 20 0.31 12.79 -2.99
C GLU A 20 -0.86 11.97 -3.54
N ALA A 21 -0.73 11.51 -4.79
CA ALA A 21 -1.76 10.68 -5.41
C ALA A 21 -1.94 9.36 -4.66
N TRP A 22 -0.83 8.74 -4.22
CA TRP A 22 -0.87 7.52 -3.45
C TRP A 22 -1.61 7.72 -2.11
N ARG A 23 -1.33 8.83 -1.41
CA ARG A 23 -2.02 9.13 -0.15
C ARG A 23 -3.52 9.27 -0.35
N ARG A 24 -3.93 10.01 -1.37
CA ARG A 24 -5.35 10.22 -1.68
C ARG A 24 -6.03 8.91 -2.04
N GLY A 25 -5.41 8.15 -2.93
CA GLY A 25 -5.95 6.85 -3.34
C GLY A 25 -6.07 5.87 -2.19
N THR A 26 -5.07 5.81 -1.33
CA THR A 26 -5.07 4.93 -0.17
C THR A 26 -6.22 5.26 0.79
N ARG A 27 -6.49 6.53 1.04
CA ARG A 27 -7.61 6.94 1.88
C ARG A 27 -8.95 6.48 1.29
N HIS A 28 -9.12 6.62 -0.01
CA HIS A 28 -10.32 6.13 -0.70
C HIS A 28 -10.44 4.61 -0.58
N ILE A 29 -9.36 3.89 -0.83
CA ILE A 29 -9.36 2.43 -0.76
C ILE A 29 -9.69 1.94 0.65
N THR A 30 -9.11 2.56 1.67
CA THR A 30 -9.42 2.23 3.05
C THR A 30 -10.91 2.41 3.34
N GLY A 31 -11.49 3.51 2.92
CA GLY A 31 -12.91 3.80 3.16
C GLY A 31 -13.86 2.92 2.36
N LEU A 32 -13.52 2.61 1.11
CA LEU A 32 -14.41 1.87 0.21
C LEU A 32 -14.31 0.36 0.37
N TYR A 33 -13.12 -0.15 0.64
CA TYR A 33 -12.85 -1.60 0.56
C TYR A 33 -12.45 -2.23 1.88
N GLY A 34 -12.31 -1.45 2.93
CA GLY A 34 -12.06 -1.99 4.26
C GLY A 34 -10.61 -2.35 4.57
N SER A 35 -9.65 -1.81 3.82
CA SER A 35 -8.23 -1.92 4.16
C SER A 35 -7.97 -1.28 5.52
N PHE A 36 -6.98 -1.79 6.24
CA PHE A 36 -6.49 -1.15 7.48
C PHE A 36 -5.55 0.02 7.20
N GLY A 37 -5.19 0.23 5.95
CA GLY A 37 -4.26 1.27 5.55
C GLY A 37 -2.98 0.69 4.98
N SER A 38 -2.07 1.56 4.61
CA SER A 38 -0.84 1.19 3.93
C SER A 38 0.32 2.07 4.32
N ARG A 39 1.51 1.58 4.10
CA ARG A 39 2.73 2.38 4.17
C ARG A 39 3.43 2.36 2.83
N LEU A 40 3.99 3.51 2.46
CA LEU A 40 4.77 3.65 1.24
C LEU A 40 6.25 3.72 1.59
N HIS A 41 7.04 2.99 0.86
CA HIS A 41 8.48 2.87 1.07
C HIS A 41 9.23 3.22 -0.21
N LEU A 42 10.36 3.88 -0.06
CA LEU A 42 11.30 4.07 -1.17
C LEU A 42 12.47 3.11 -0.96
N ALA A 43 12.65 2.18 -1.88
CA ALA A 43 13.68 1.17 -1.79
C ALA A 43 15.00 1.67 -2.38
N GLU A 44 16.08 1.00 -2.03
CA GLU A 44 17.42 1.34 -2.55
C GLU A 44 17.51 1.16 -4.06
N ASP A 45 16.68 0.29 -4.65
CA ASP A 45 16.63 0.10 -6.10
C ASP A 45 15.89 1.23 -6.83
N GLY A 46 15.38 2.23 -6.09
CA GLY A 46 14.68 3.37 -6.66
C GLY A 46 13.19 3.17 -6.85
N ARG A 47 12.67 1.96 -6.61
CA ARG A 47 11.24 1.70 -6.72
C ARG A 47 10.53 2.07 -5.44
N PHE A 48 9.26 2.46 -5.58
CA PHE A 48 8.37 2.61 -4.44
C PHE A 48 7.63 1.30 -4.18
N TYR A 49 7.50 0.93 -2.91
CA TYR A 49 6.77 -0.25 -2.48
C TYR A 49 5.66 0.15 -1.53
N GLY A 50 4.45 -0.32 -1.81
CA GLY A 50 3.29 -0.15 -0.93
C GLY A 50 3.08 -1.41 -0.13
N TYR A 51 2.97 -1.26 1.19
CA TYR A 51 2.67 -2.35 2.11
C TYR A 51 1.28 -2.09 2.68
N ALA A 52 0.30 -2.90 2.27
CA ALA A 52 -1.10 -2.71 2.64
C ALA A 52 -1.55 -3.81 3.58
N GLU A 53 -2.25 -3.42 4.64
CA GLU A 53 -2.82 -4.36 5.61
C GLU A 53 -4.32 -4.49 5.39
N TRP A 54 -4.81 -5.71 5.45
CA TRP A 54 -6.21 -6.06 5.22
C TRP A 54 -6.72 -6.96 6.34
N PRO A 55 -8.02 -6.90 6.65
CA PRO A 55 -8.59 -7.80 7.68
C PRO A 55 -8.36 -9.27 7.37
N ASP A 56 -8.55 -9.66 6.11
CA ASP A 56 -8.44 -11.04 5.67
C ASP A 56 -8.25 -11.10 4.17
N LYS A 57 -7.98 -12.29 3.67
CA LYS A 57 -7.78 -12.54 2.24
C LYS A 57 -9.03 -12.21 1.43
N ALA A 58 -10.20 -12.55 1.91
CA ALA A 58 -11.45 -12.36 1.17
C ALA A 58 -11.72 -10.87 0.93
N THR A 59 -11.48 -10.02 1.92
CA THR A 59 -11.65 -8.58 1.80
C THR A 59 -10.67 -8.01 0.77
N TRP A 60 -9.40 -8.41 0.85
CA TRP A 60 -8.40 -8.00 -0.14
C TRP A 60 -8.76 -8.50 -1.54
N GLN A 61 -9.12 -9.77 -1.67
CA GLN A 61 -9.43 -10.37 -2.97
C GLN A 61 -10.58 -9.63 -3.66
N ALA A 62 -11.63 -9.29 -2.91
CA ALA A 62 -12.76 -8.54 -3.45
C ALA A 62 -12.32 -7.17 -3.98
N ALA A 63 -11.47 -6.46 -3.23
CA ALA A 63 -10.93 -5.17 -3.66
C ALA A 63 -10.04 -5.32 -4.89
N PHE A 64 -9.18 -6.32 -4.91
CA PHE A 64 -8.30 -6.61 -6.03
C PHE A 64 -9.10 -6.91 -7.30
N ASP A 65 -10.13 -7.74 -7.20
CA ASP A 65 -10.99 -8.10 -8.33
C ASP A 65 -11.76 -6.89 -8.84
N ALA A 66 -12.14 -5.97 -7.95
CA ALA A 66 -12.78 -4.70 -8.31
C ALA A 66 -11.77 -3.66 -8.82
N LYS A 67 -10.48 -4.01 -8.90
CA LYS A 67 -9.39 -3.13 -9.34
C LYS A 67 -9.24 -1.89 -8.47
N MET A 68 -9.73 -1.94 -7.24
CA MET A 68 -9.66 -0.85 -6.25
C MET A 68 -10.06 0.52 -6.82
N VAL A 69 -11.08 0.54 -7.66
CA VAL A 69 -11.58 1.76 -8.30
C VAL A 69 -12.16 2.70 -7.26
N TYR A 70 -11.89 3.99 -7.37
CA TYR A 70 -12.45 5.02 -6.50
C TYR A 70 -12.72 6.30 -7.31
N ASP A 71 -13.58 7.15 -6.76
CA ASP A 71 -14.02 8.37 -7.43
C ASP A 71 -13.13 9.55 -7.03
N ASP A 72 -11.99 9.65 -7.66
CA ASP A 72 -11.07 10.80 -7.56
C ASP A 72 -10.25 10.85 -8.85
N PRO A 73 -10.86 11.36 -9.93
CA PRO A 73 -10.19 11.36 -11.24
C PRO A 73 -8.85 12.09 -11.24
N GLU A 74 -8.75 13.19 -10.49
CA GLU A 74 -7.49 13.94 -10.41
C GLU A 74 -6.38 13.08 -9.79
N ALA A 75 -6.67 12.42 -8.68
CA ALA A 75 -5.67 11.55 -8.05
C ALA A 75 -5.27 10.39 -8.96
N ARG A 76 -6.23 9.81 -9.68
CA ARG A 76 -5.96 8.75 -10.64
C ARG A 76 -5.02 9.24 -11.75
N THR A 77 -5.32 10.40 -12.31
CA THR A 77 -4.48 10.99 -13.36
C THR A 77 -3.08 11.26 -12.86
N MET A 78 -2.96 11.88 -11.69
CA MET A 78 -1.66 12.16 -11.07
C MET A 78 -0.85 10.87 -10.86
N PHE A 79 -1.52 9.83 -10.38
CA PHE A 79 -0.89 8.54 -10.10
C PHE A 79 -0.35 7.91 -11.38
N VAL A 80 -1.20 7.80 -12.40
CA VAL A 80 -0.82 7.16 -13.66
C VAL A 80 0.27 7.94 -14.38
N GLU A 81 0.15 9.27 -14.43
CA GLU A 81 1.14 10.11 -15.11
C GLU A 81 2.50 10.09 -14.42
N ALA A 82 2.54 9.88 -13.11
CA ALA A 82 3.79 9.81 -12.38
C ALA A 82 4.54 8.50 -12.60
N LEU A 83 3.86 7.46 -13.06
CA LEU A 83 4.47 6.14 -13.27
C LEU A 83 5.14 6.05 -14.64
N GLU A 84 6.27 5.36 -14.69
CA GLU A 84 6.84 4.94 -15.97
C GLU A 84 5.85 4.02 -16.68
N GLU A 85 5.82 4.07 -18.01
CA GLU A 85 4.79 3.37 -18.80
C GLU A 85 4.76 1.88 -18.53
N ASP A 86 5.92 1.27 -18.37
CA ASP A 86 6.03 -0.18 -18.13
C ASP A 86 5.73 -0.55 -16.67
N SER A 87 5.46 0.43 -15.82
CA SER A 87 5.08 0.21 -14.41
C SER A 87 3.59 0.42 -14.16
N ARG A 88 2.81 0.54 -15.20
CA ARG A 88 1.35 0.77 -15.08
C ARG A 88 0.58 -0.53 -15.25
N PRO A 89 -0.33 -0.82 -14.32
CA PRO A 89 -0.80 -0.05 -13.16
C PRO A 89 0.03 -0.27 -11.89
N GLY A 90 1.08 -1.00 -11.95
CA GLY A 90 1.90 -1.41 -10.83
C GLY A 90 2.02 -2.93 -10.79
N GLU A 91 2.91 -3.43 -9.96
CA GLU A 91 3.20 -4.86 -9.87
C GLU A 91 2.81 -5.37 -8.48
N LEU A 92 2.02 -6.44 -8.43
CA LEU A 92 1.78 -7.16 -7.19
C LEU A 92 2.99 -8.05 -6.91
N ILE A 93 3.74 -7.72 -5.86
CA ILE A 93 4.93 -8.47 -5.48
C ILE A 93 4.57 -9.71 -4.69
N ALA A 94 3.68 -9.56 -3.70
CA ALA A 94 3.27 -10.67 -2.85
C ALA A 94 1.95 -10.34 -2.16
N ALA A 95 1.18 -11.38 -1.88
CA ALA A 95 -0.01 -11.29 -1.05
C ALA A 95 0.04 -12.46 -0.07
N MET A 96 -0.05 -12.18 1.23
CA MET A 96 0.38 -13.13 2.25
C MET A 96 -0.46 -13.05 3.51
N GLU A 97 -0.65 -14.20 4.14
CA GLU A 97 -1.25 -14.26 5.47
C GLU A 97 -0.19 -13.93 6.52
N VAL A 98 -0.56 -13.10 7.48
CA VAL A 98 0.31 -12.84 8.63
C VAL A 98 0.18 -14.00 9.60
N THR A 99 1.26 -14.69 9.86
CA THR A 99 1.25 -15.82 10.79
C THR A 99 1.65 -15.41 12.20
N ASP A 100 2.60 -14.50 12.31
CA ASP A 100 3.14 -14.06 13.60
C ASP A 100 3.40 -12.56 13.49
N ASP A 101 2.86 -11.79 14.41
CA ASP A 101 2.97 -10.34 14.36
C ASP A 101 3.60 -9.81 15.64
N LEU A 102 4.84 -9.40 15.54
CA LEU A 102 5.60 -8.82 16.64
C LEU A 102 5.75 -7.30 16.51
N LEU A 103 5.04 -6.68 15.56
CA LEU A 103 5.11 -5.22 15.38
C LEU A 103 4.60 -4.46 16.59
N THR A 104 3.75 -5.09 17.39
CA THR A 104 3.26 -4.49 18.64
C THR A 104 4.38 -4.17 19.63
N LEU A 105 5.55 -4.77 19.44
CA LEU A 105 6.73 -4.49 20.27
C LEU A 105 7.41 -3.18 19.89
N ARG A 106 7.14 -2.70 18.66
CA ARG A 106 7.72 -1.47 18.16
C ARG A 106 7.11 -0.27 18.88
N GLY A 107 7.94 0.67 19.30
CA GLY A 107 7.49 1.86 20.00
C GLY A 107 7.26 1.65 21.48
N ALA A 108 7.28 0.41 21.97
CA ALA A 108 7.31 0.14 23.39
C ALA A 108 8.70 0.50 23.92
N GLY A 109 8.77 1.17 25.03
CA GLY A 109 10.04 1.31 25.73
C GLY A 109 10.55 -0.05 26.17
N ALA A 110 11.84 -0.13 26.51
CA ALA A 110 12.44 -1.41 26.90
C ALA A 110 11.68 -2.10 28.03
N GLY A 111 11.04 -1.35 28.91
CA GLY A 111 10.27 -1.90 30.01
C GLY A 111 8.83 -2.20 29.69
N GLU A 112 8.39 -1.94 28.45
CA GLU A 112 7.00 -2.08 28.05
C GLU A 112 6.77 -3.21 27.06
N LEU A 113 7.76 -4.04 26.82
CA LEU A 113 7.62 -5.17 25.94
C LEU A 113 6.52 -6.09 26.42
N ARG A 114 5.61 -6.40 25.52
CA ARG A 114 4.51 -7.31 25.79
C ARG A 114 4.66 -8.55 24.94
N ALA A 115 4.18 -9.67 25.45
CA ALA A 115 4.13 -10.85 24.64
C ALA A 115 3.17 -10.60 23.47
N PRO A 116 3.54 -11.00 22.27
CA PRO A 116 2.59 -10.96 21.15
C PRO A 116 1.46 -11.95 21.43
N ASP A 117 0.28 -11.52 21.07
CA ASP A 117 -0.90 -12.37 21.24
C ASP A 117 -1.03 -13.34 20.10
#